data_4a47a556aef6f28c90948d9190a1476a
#
_entry.id   4a47a556aef6f28c90948d9190a1476a
#
_cell.length_a   1.000
_cell.length_b   1.000
_cell.length_c   1.000
_cell.angle_alpha   90.00
_cell.angle_beta   90.00
_cell.angle_gamma   90.00
#
_symmetry.space_group_name_H-M   'P 1'
#
loop_
_entity.id
_entity.type
_entity.pdbx_description
1 polymer ?
#
loop_
_entity_poly.entity_id
_entity_poly.type
_entity_poly.pdbx_seq_one_letter_code
_entity_poly.pdbx_strand_id
1 'polypeptide(L)'
;MNNIKKIGLSALAGSLVAISANAAELSVSGSVEVTYTDTGGTVGNEVTGNSFGAKSDMTFTGSGDVGFGTVTMNRAISDVGAITTSYQTLDMGDMGTFSFDSTAGQLVGIAANDDVMPTAYEEVWTGVSGSGITGVGSTNVIGYTNTFAGVSISAGYANGVGAGQTGESAASGAGAHGSTRDIYLSMSPIDGLTIGAGQSVNSSTDTSTTSTDTVESVANIKYTMGPVSAGYRMGESEDGTASAASHSITAWSVAFNV
;
A
#
# COMPACT_ATOMS: atom_id res chain seq x y z
N MET A 1 -15.58 -5.94 -38.63
CA MET A 1 -15.18 -4.72 -37.91
C MET A 1 -15.24 -3.55 -38.88
N ASN A 2 -15.98 -2.52 -38.55
CA ASN A 2 -16.12 -1.32 -39.39
C ASN A 2 -14.75 -0.63 -39.53
N ASN A 3 -14.43 -0.13 -40.70
CA ASN A 3 -13.18 0.55 -41.01
C ASN A 3 -12.90 1.77 -40.09
N ILE A 4 -13.95 2.43 -39.62
CA ILE A 4 -13.87 3.53 -38.62
C ILE A 4 -13.30 3.06 -37.28
N LYS A 5 -13.63 1.86 -36.81
CA LYS A 5 -13.06 1.30 -35.56
C LYS A 5 -11.57 0.96 -35.72
N LYS A 6 -11.15 0.53 -36.91
CA LYS A 6 -9.73 0.27 -37.21
C LYS A 6 -8.93 1.55 -37.29
N ILE A 7 -9.49 2.62 -37.85
CA ILE A 7 -8.82 3.93 -37.94
C ILE A 7 -8.68 4.56 -36.56
N GLY A 8 -9.73 4.50 -35.71
CA GLY A 8 -9.68 5.03 -34.35
C GLY A 8 -8.62 4.32 -33.49
N LEU A 9 -8.54 2.99 -33.57
CA LEU A 9 -7.55 2.22 -32.82
C LEU A 9 -6.11 2.48 -33.31
N SER A 10 -5.93 2.64 -34.63
CA SER A 10 -4.63 2.97 -35.23
C SER A 10 -4.17 4.38 -34.91
N ALA A 11 -5.09 5.36 -34.83
CA ALA A 11 -4.78 6.74 -34.45
C ALA A 11 -4.39 6.84 -32.97
N LEU A 12 -5.06 6.10 -32.10
CA LEU A 12 -4.72 6.05 -30.67
C LEU A 12 -3.36 5.36 -30.45
N ALA A 13 -3.11 4.24 -31.10
CA ALA A 13 -1.80 3.57 -31.06
C ALA A 13 -0.68 4.44 -31.65
N GLY A 14 -0.95 5.14 -32.75
CA GLY A 14 0.01 6.06 -33.36
C GLY A 14 0.31 7.30 -32.51
N SER A 15 -0.66 7.84 -31.79
CA SER A 15 -0.44 8.97 -30.88
C SER A 15 0.36 8.58 -29.64
N LEU A 16 0.20 7.37 -29.14
CA LEU A 16 1.00 6.83 -28.01
C LEU A 16 2.47 6.61 -28.41
N VAL A 17 2.71 6.19 -29.66
CA VAL A 17 4.09 6.01 -30.20
C VAL A 17 4.78 7.35 -30.49
N ALA A 18 4.05 8.41 -30.84
CA ALA A 18 4.62 9.72 -31.17
C ALA A 18 5.15 10.52 -29.96
N ILE A 19 4.81 10.10 -28.72
CA ILE A 19 5.31 10.72 -27.48
C ILE A 19 6.71 10.18 -27.09
N SER A 20 7.19 9.13 -27.75
CA SER A 20 8.41 8.40 -27.38
C SER A 20 9.73 9.00 -27.90
N ALA A 21 9.78 10.27 -28.28
CA ALA A 21 11.03 10.88 -28.76
C ALA A 21 12.08 11.13 -27.64
N ASN A 22 11.75 10.85 -26.39
CA ASN A 22 12.67 10.81 -25.24
C ASN A 22 12.34 9.68 -24.28
N ALA A 23 12.01 8.50 -24.84
CA ALA A 23 12.04 7.20 -24.16
C ALA A 23 11.28 7.09 -22.81
N ALA A 24 10.18 7.80 -22.65
CA ALA A 24 9.23 7.42 -21.61
C ALA A 24 8.32 6.31 -22.16
N GLU A 25 8.36 5.14 -21.57
CA GLU A 25 7.45 4.06 -21.93
C GLU A 25 6.11 4.29 -21.19
N LEU A 26 5.01 4.32 -21.97
CA LEU A 26 3.66 4.38 -21.39
C LEU A 26 2.93 3.08 -21.70
N SER A 27 2.50 2.39 -20.67
CA SER A 27 1.62 1.23 -20.75
C SER A 27 0.25 1.53 -20.15
N VAL A 28 -0.77 0.87 -20.70
CA VAL A 28 -2.14 0.91 -20.16
C VAL A 28 -2.58 -0.54 -20.00
N SER A 29 -2.99 -0.89 -18.82
CA SER A 29 -3.58 -2.18 -18.48
C SER A 29 -4.95 -1.99 -17.84
N GLY A 30 -5.73 -3.05 -17.76
CA GLY A 30 -7.03 -2.98 -17.11
C GLY A 30 -7.58 -4.35 -16.78
N SER A 31 -8.52 -4.39 -15.87
CA SER A 31 -9.26 -5.57 -15.47
C SER A 31 -10.77 -5.33 -15.54
N VAL A 32 -11.49 -6.38 -15.86
CA VAL A 32 -12.95 -6.39 -15.79
C VAL A 32 -13.36 -7.60 -14.97
N GLU A 33 -14.22 -7.36 -13.99
CA GLU A 33 -14.79 -8.39 -13.14
C GLU A 33 -16.32 -8.31 -13.21
N VAL A 34 -16.97 -9.45 -13.33
CA VAL A 34 -18.43 -9.58 -13.21
C VAL A 34 -18.71 -10.59 -12.13
N THR A 35 -19.47 -10.20 -11.14
CA THR A 35 -19.83 -11.04 -10.02
C THR A 35 -21.33 -11.31 -10.02
N TYR A 36 -21.69 -12.49 -9.57
CA TYR A 36 -23.06 -12.85 -9.23
C TYR A 36 -23.09 -13.28 -7.77
N THR A 37 -23.92 -12.61 -6.97
CA THR A 37 -24.08 -12.91 -5.56
C THR A 37 -25.52 -13.33 -5.30
N ASP A 38 -25.70 -14.56 -4.82
CA ASP A 38 -26.95 -15.07 -4.31
C ASP A 38 -26.79 -15.40 -2.84
N THR A 39 -27.43 -14.63 -1.99
CA THR A 39 -27.49 -14.92 -0.56
C THR A 39 -28.86 -15.47 -0.24
N GLY A 40 -29.00 -16.80 -0.31
CA GLY A 40 -30.11 -17.52 0.29
C GLY A 40 -30.01 -17.42 1.81
N GLY A 41 -30.53 -16.37 2.39
CA GLY A 41 -30.39 -16.07 3.80
C GLY A 41 -31.69 -16.13 4.58
N THR A 42 -31.57 -16.23 5.89
CA THR A 42 -32.65 -16.02 6.85
C THR A 42 -33.24 -14.62 6.68
N VAL A 43 -34.57 -14.48 6.83
CA VAL A 43 -35.31 -13.21 6.77
C VAL A 43 -34.54 -12.09 7.48
N GLY A 44 -34.16 -11.04 6.74
CA GLY A 44 -33.41 -9.88 7.23
C GLY A 44 -31.99 -9.73 6.69
N ASN A 45 -31.41 -10.76 6.05
CA ASN A 45 -30.10 -10.73 5.38
C ASN A 45 -30.20 -11.06 3.88
N GLU A 46 -31.37 -10.88 3.31
CA GLU A 46 -31.57 -11.09 1.88
C GLU A 46 -30.95 -9.94 1.08
N VAL A 47 -30.19 -10.28 0.03
CA VAL A 47 -29.81 -9.29 -0.97
C VAL A 47 -31.07 -8.89 -1.74
N THR A 48 -31.65 -7.76 -1.37
CA THR A 48 -32.87 -7.22 -2.02
C THR A 48 -32.56 -6.40 -3.26
N GLY A 49 -31.30 -6.36 -3.70
CA GLY A 49 -30.82 -5.61 -4.85
C GLY A 49 -30.53 -6.49 -6.08
N ASN A 50 -29.86 -5.89 -7.06
CA ASN A 50 -29.37 -6.60 -8.23
C ASN A 50 -28.24 -7.56 -7.85
N SER A 51 -28.41 -8.84 -8.14
CA SER A 51 -27.40 -9.87 -7.84
C SER A 51 -26.14 -9.78 -8.72
N PHE A 52 -26.18 -9.03 -9.80
CA PHE A 52 -25.04 -8.82 -10.68
C PHE A 52 -24.26 -7.59 -10.28
N GLY A 53 -22.94 -7.77 -10.07
CA GLY A 53 -21.98 -6.71 -9.91
C GLY A 53 -21.02 -6.68 -11.10
N ALA A 54 -20.54 -5.50 -11.47
CA ALA A 54 -19.47 -5.34 -12.44
C ALA A 54 -18.47 -4.32 -11.93
N LYS A 55 -17.20 -4.59 -12.12
CA LYS A 55 -16.10 -3.68 -11.80
C LYS A 55 -15.13 -3.65 -12.99
N SER A 56 -14.62 -2.47 -13.29
CA SER A 56 -13.55 -2.30 -14.26
C SER A 56 -12.53 -1.31 -13.74
N ASP A 57 -11.27 -1.67 -13.81
CA ASP A 57 -10.17 -0.80 -13.42
C ASP A 57 -9.22 -0.58 -14.61
N MET A 58 -8.66 0.61 -14.71
CA MET A 58 -7.68 0.97 -15.73
C MET A 58 -6.45 1.56 -15.06
N THR A 59 -5.28 1.03 -15.39
CA THR A 59 -3.99 1.49 -14.84
C THR A 59 -3.12 2.04 -15.95
N PHE A 60 -2.62 3.23 -15.74
CA PHE A 60 -1.61 3.90 -16.57
C PHE A 60 -0.27 3.82 -15.86
N THR A 61 0.74 3.29 -16.53
CA THR A 61 2.11 3.25 -16.03
C THR A 61 3.03 3.91 -17.04
N GLY A 62 3.75 4.93 -16.59
CA GLY A 62 4.77 5.60 -17.39
C GLY A 62 6.13 5.43 -16.72
N SER A 63 7.19 5.16 -17.50
CA SER A 63 8.55 5.09 -16.98
C SER A 63 9.55 5.77 -17.91
N GLY A 64 10.64 6.29 -17.35
CA GLY A 64 11.69 6.94 -18.09
C GLY A 64 13.00 7.00 -17.31
N ASP A 65 14.11 6.93 -18.06
CA ASP A 65 15.46 7.06 -17.50
C ASP A 65 15.79 8.55 -17.28
N VAL A 66 16.34 8.85 -16.10
CA VAL A 66 16.77 10.22 -15.72
C VAL A 66 18.30 10.32 -15.53
N GLY A 67 19.05 9.33 -16.01
CA GLY A 67 20.51 9.30 -16.02
C GLY A 67 21.15 8.80 -14.73
N PHE A 68 20.50 8.92 -13.60
CA PHE A 68 20.93 8.35 -12.30
C PHE A 68 19.90 7.38 -11.71
N GLY A 69 18.90 7.03 -12.50
CA GLY A 69 17.85 6.09 -12.10
C GLY A 69 16.68 6.08 -13.06
N THR A 70 15.68 5.28 -12.76
CA THR A 70 14.44 5.18 -13.51
C THR A 70 13.29 5.78 -12.70
N VAL A 71 12.62 6.78 -13.28
CA VAL A 71 11.37 7.30 -12.73
C VAL A 71 10.22 6.48 -13.28
N THR A 72 9.32 6.05 -12.41
CA THR A 72 8.06 5.41 -12.80
C THR A 72 6.89 6.16 -12.16
N MET A 73 5.85 6.38 -12.95
CA MET A 73 4.56 6.91 -12.50
C MET A 73 3.50 5.82 -12.68
N ASN A 74 2.65 5.65 -11.69
CA ASN A 74 1.49 4.77 -11.74
C ASN A 74 0.23 5.53 -11.36
N ARG A 75 -0.86 5.31 -12.13
CA ARG A 75 -2.17 5.85 -11.81
C ARG A 75 -3.27 4.87 -12.20
N ALA A 76 -4.07 4.45 -11.23
CA ALA A 76 -5.24 3.62 -11.45
C ALA A 76 -6.53 4.42 -11.31
N ILE A 77 -7.49 4.10 -12.16
CA ILE A 77 -8.82 4.73 -12.23
C ILE A 77 -9.85 3.61 -12.19
N SER A 78 -10.81 3.72 -11.27
CA SER A 78 -11.92 2.78 -11.16
C SER A 78 -13.03 3.06 -12.18
N ASP A 79 -13.98 2.15 -12.28
CA ASP A 79 -15.18 2.24 -13.12
C ASP A 79 -16.05 3.49 -12.88
N VAL A 80 -16.02 4.04 -11.67
CA VAL A 80 -16.71 5.31 -11.33
C VAL A 80 -15.84 6.55 -11.62
N GLY A 81 -14.67 6.36 -12.25
CA GLY A 81 -13.77 7.46 -12.62
C GLY A 81 -12.95 8.02 -11.45
N ALA A 82 -12.99 7.39 -10.28
CA ALA A 82 -12.16 7.78 -9.15
C ALA A 82 -10.72 7.30 -9.32
N ILE A 83 -9.77 8.15 -8.93
CA ILE A 83 -8.37 7.74 -8.81
C ILE A 83 -8.24 6.88 -7.55
N THR A 84 -7.95 5.60 -7.73
CA THR A 84 -7.78 4.64 -6.65
C THR A 84 -6.34 4.47 -6.23
N THR A 85 -5.41 4.77 -7.14
CA THR A 85 -3.97 4.67 -6.89
C THR A 85 -3.24 5.78 -7.64
N SER A 86 -2.29 6.44 -7.00
CA SER A 86 -1.41 7.41 -7.65
C SER A 86 -0.10 7.52 -6.90
N TYR A 87 0.99 7.06 -7.51
CA TYR A 87 2.33 7.16 -6.93
C TYR A 87 3.39 7.37 -8.01
N GLN A 88 4.56 7.86 -7.59
CA GLN A 88 5.78 7.94 -8.37
C GLN A 88 6.91 7.26 -7.63
N THR A 89 7.81 6.62 -8.37
CA THR A 89 9.04 6.04 -7.81
C THR A 89 10.25 6.53 -8.59
N LEU A 90 11.37 6.64 -7.89
CA LEU A 90 12.70 6.82 -8.45
C LEU A 90 13.57 5.66 -7.98
N ASP A 91 13.80 4.72 -8.86
CA ASP A 91 14.70 3.59 -8.64
C ASP A 91 16.13 3.99 -9.03
N MET A 92 17.04 4.00 -8.08
CA MET A 92 18.45 4.35 -8.26
C MET A 92 19.38 3.13 -8.14
N GLY A 93 18.85 1.91 -8.37
CA GLY A 93 19.61 0.67 -8.29
C GLY A 93 20.12 0.41 -6.87
N ASP A 94 21.45 0.25 -6.71
CA ASP A 94 22.07 -0.03 -5.41
C ASP A 94 21.82 1.03 -4.34
N MET A 95 21.43 2.23 -4.72
CA MET A 95 21.08 3.30 -3.79
C MET A 95 19.64 3.20 -3.31
N GLY A 96 18.86 2.24 -3.79
CA GLY A 96 17.48 2.00 -3.38
C GLY A 96 16.45 2.80 -4.18
N THR A 97 15.20 2.70 -3.76
CA THR A 97 14.05 3.31 -4.41
C THR A 97 13.38 4.31 -3.48
N PHE A 98 13.24 5.53 -3.94
CA PHE A 98 12.35 6.52 -3.35
C PHE A 98 10.97 6.41 -3.98
N SER A 99 9.94 6.61 -3.17
CA SER A 99 8.55 6.70 -3.63
C SER A 99 7.87 7.95 -3.08
N PHE A 100 6.89 8.45 -3.81
CA PHE A 100 5.96 9.44 -3.34
C PHE A 100 4.54 8.99 -3.69
N ASP A 101 3.72 8.84 -2.67
CA ASP A 101 2.33 8.43 -2.79
C ASP A 101 1.39 9.59 -2.53
N SER A 102 0.58 9.92 -3.52
CA SER A 102 -0.48 10.90 -3.35
C SER A 102 -1.84 10.28 -3.01
N THR A 103 -2.05 9.00 -3.35
CA THR A 103 -3.28 8.27 -3.08
C THR A 103 -3.01 6.77 -3.12
N ALA A 104 -3.22 6.09 -2.01
CA ALA A 104 -3.25 4.62 -1.83
C ALA A 104 -2.37 3.82 -2.81
N GLY A 105 -1.08 4.11 -2.85
CA GLY A 105 -0.19 3.50 -3.83
C GLY A 105 0.73 2.45 -3.23
N GLN A 106 1.93 2.87 -2.93
CA GLN A 106 2.98 2.01 -2.39
C GLN A 106 2.99 2.13 -0.87
N LEU A 107 2.60 1.09 -0.18
CA LEU A 107 2.83 1.01 1.25
C LEU A 107 4.32 0.87 1.53
N VAL A 108 4.81 1.58 2.54
CA VAL A 108 6.18 1.49 3.04
C VAL A 108 6.17 1.35 4.55
N GLY A 109 7.34 1.09 5.14
CA GLY A 109 7.48 0.99 6.58
C GLY A 109 6.74 -0.20 7.18
N ILE A 110 6.16 0.01 8.36
CA ILE A 110 5.47 -1.07 9.08
C ILE A 110 4.15 -1.46 8.42
N ALA A 111 3.42 -0.52 7.81
CA ALA A 111 2.14 -0.78 7.17
C ALA A 111 2.26 -1.75 5.98
N ALA A 112 3.39 -1.72 5.26
CA ALA A 112 3.66 -2.64 4.17
C ALA A 112 4.05 -4.05 4.63
N ASN A 113 4.45 -4.21 5.88
CA ASN A 113 5.11 -5.40 6.40
C ASN A 113 4.49 -5.90 7.70
N ASP A 114 3.38 -5.32 8.14
CA ASP A 114 2.72 -5.74 9.36
C ASP A 114 2.05 -7.11 9.20
N ASP A 115 1.61 -7.44 7.98
CA ASP A 115 1.00 -8.71 7.65
C ASP A 115 1.92 -9.59 6.78
N VAL A 116 2.81 -10.32 7.42
CA VAL A 116 3.66 -11.33 6.78
C VAL A 116 3.22 -12.76 7.11
N MET A 117 2.03 -12.91 7.66
CA MET A 117 1.54 -14.22 8.09
C MET A 117 1.22 -15.10 6.89
N PRO A 118 1.61 -16.39 6.89
CA PRO A 118 1.22 -17.30 5.83
C PRO A 118 -0.30 -17.51 5.83
N THR A 119 -0.91 -17.27 4.68
CA THR A 119 -2.34 -17.49 4.45
C THR A 119 -2.56 -18.44 3.31
N ALA A 120 -3.65 -19.24 3.37
CA ALA A 120 -4.04 -20.13 2.29
C ALA A 120 -5.04 -19.45 1.32
N TYR A 121 -5.98 -18.67 1.84
CA TYR A 121 -7.04 -18.04 1.08
C TYR A 121 -7.45 -16.68 1.64
N GLU A 122 -7.62 -16.59 2.95
CA GLU A 122 -7.98 -15.35 3.66
C GLU A 122 -6.99 -15.07 4.80
N GLU A 123 -6.93 -13.82 5.21
CA GLU A 123 -6.11 -13.40 6.34
C GLU A 123 -6.64 -13.96 7.65
N VAL A 124 -5.73 -14.33 8.55
CA VAL A 124 -6.03 -14.99 9.83
C VAL A 124 -6.92 -14.12 10.73
N TRP A 125 -6.86 -12.80 10.57
CA TRP A 125 -7.63 -11.86 11.36
C TRP A 125 -8.86 -11.28 10.65
N THR A 126 -9.30 -11.86 9.57
CA THR A 126 -10.60 -11.52 8.96
C THR A 126 -11.70 -11.61 10.03
N GLY A 127 -12.29 -10.49 10.39
CA GLY A 127 -13.28 -10.38 11.47
C GLY A 127 -12.74 -9.94 12.84
N VAL A 128 -11.43 -9.80 13.02
CA VAL A 128 -10.85 -9.07 14.16
C VAL A 128 -10.75 -7.60 13.75
N SER A 129 -11.49 -6.73 14.43
CA SER A 129 -11.51 -5.31 14.10
C SER A 129 -10.13 -4.68 14.36
N GLY A 130 -9.47 -4.37 13.25
CA GLY A 130 -8.24 -3.58 13.20
C GLY A 130 -7.00 -4.30 13.71
N SER A 131 -5.94 -4.28 12.92
CA SER A 131 -4.60 -4.63 13.41
C SER A 131 -4.10 -3.58 14.41
N GLY A 132 -4.73 -2.39 14.43
CA GLY A 132 -4.32 -1.25 15.21
C GLY A 132 -2.99 -0.65 14.77
N ILE A 133 -2.37 -1.18 13.73
CA ILE A 133 -1.10 -0.73 13.17
C ILE A 133 -1.37 -0.06 11.84
N THR A 134 -1.11 1.22 11.73
CA THR A 134 -1.38 2.02 10.54
C THR A 134 -0.11 2.57 9.89
N GLY A 135 0.95 2.76 10.65
CA GLY A 135 2.19 3.36 10.16
C GLY A 135 1.98 4.74 9.54
N VAL A 136 2.75 5.06 8.52
CA VAL A 136 2.62 6.33 7.76
C VAL A 136 1.40 6.36 6.83
N GLY A 137 0.70 5.22 6.67
CA GLY A 137 -0.41 5.11 5.73
C GLY A 137 0.04 5.11 4.26
N SER A 138 -0.84 5.56 3.37
CA SER A 138 -0.63 5.49 1.91
C SER A 138 -1.03 6.77 1.17
N THR A 139 -1.07 7.92 1.86
CA THR A 139 -1.46 9.21 1.26
C THR A 139 -0.46 10.29 1.65
N ASN A 140 0.11 10.96 0.65
CA ASN A 140 1.15 11.99 0.79
C ASN A 140 2.39 11.49 1.57
N VAL A 141 2.78 10.25 1.30
CA VAL A 141 3.92 9.58 1.93
C VAL A 141 5.14 9.67 1.03
N ILE A 142 6.28 10.06 1.61
CA ILE A 142 7.59 9.84 1.02
C ILE A 142 8.12 8.52 1.56
N GLY A 143 8.39 7.56 0.68
CA GLY A 143 8.91 6.24 1.01
C GLY A 143 10.34 6.05 0.55
N TYR A 144 11.03 5.15 1.21
CA TYR A 144 12.34 4.66 0.80
C TYR A 144 12.45 3.16 1.08
N THR A 145 12.91 2.42 0.08
CA THR A 145 13.19 0.98 0.20
C THR A 145 14.58 0.67 -0.34
N ASN A 146 15.29 -0.24 0.33
CA ASN A 146 16.58 -0.75 -0.12
C ASN A 146 16.85 -2.12 0.51
N THR A 147 17.80 -2.85 -0.05
CA THR A 147 18.37 -4.05 0.58
C THR A 147 19.89 -3.90 0.63
N PHE A 148 20.43 -3.82 1.82
CA PHE A 148 21.87 -3.69 2.06
C PHE A 148 22.36 -4.84 2.92
N ALA A 149 23.39 -5.54 2.44
CA ALA A 149 24.03 -6.68 3.15
C ALA A 149 23.02 -7.75 3.62
N GLY A 150 21.97 -8.00 2.84
CA GLY A 150 20.92 -8.98 3.16
C GLY A 150 19.86 -8.49 4.15
N VAL A 151 19.93 -7.22 4.56
CA VAL A 151 18.88 -6.56 5.35
C VAL A 151 18.04 -5.67 4.43
N SER A 152 16.75 -5.92 4.34
CA SER A 152 15.79 -5.06 3.65
C SER A 152 15.33 -3.96 4.60
N ILE A 153 15.32 -2.74 4.08
CA ILE A 153 14.89 -1.53 4.78
C ILE A 153 13.67 -0.98 4.06
N SER A 154 12.63 -0.66 4.80
CA SER A 154 11.46 0.06 4.32
C SER A 154 11.16 1.19 5.30
N ALA A 155 11.15 2.42 4.82
CA ALA A 155 10.94 3.59 5.68
C ALA A 155 9.95 4.56 5.02
N GLY A 156 9.17 5.24 5.84
CA GLY A 156 8.17 6.18 5.40
C GLY A 156 8.14 7.46 6.23
N TYR A 157 7.73 8.54 5.56
CA TYR A 157 7.50 9.83 6.18
C TYR A 157 6.26 10.49 5.57
N ALA A 158 5.33 10.88 6.42
CA ALA A 158 4.16 11.68 6.07
C ALA A 158 4.15 12.97 6.90
N ASN A 159 3.98 14.11 6.25
CA ASN A 159 3.98 15.40 6.92
C ASN A 159 2.55 15.86 7.22
N GLY A 160 2.12 15.62 8.43
CA GLY A 160 0.84 16.12 8.94
C GLY A 160 -0.39 15.51 8.25
N VAL A 161 -1.49 15.43 8.95
CA VAL A 161 -2.77 15.02 8.37
C VAL A 161 -3.52 16.29 7.95
N GLY A 162 -3.37 16.67 6.70
CA GLY A 162 -4.16 17.68 6.03
C GLY A 162 -4.94 17.06 4.89
N ALA A 163 -5.87 17.81 4.29
CA ALA A 163 -6.50 17.39 3.03
C ALA A 163 -5.41 17.08 2.00
N GLY A 164 -5.53 15.93 1.35
CA GLY A 164 -4.55 15.47 0.36
C GLY A 164 -4.33 16.52 -0.71
N GLN A 165 -3.10 16.64 -1.12
CA GLN A 165 -2.69 17.51 -2.22
C GLN A 165 -3.00 16.87 -3.55
N THR A 166 -3.66 17.56 -4.42
CA THR A 166 -3.92 17.11 -5.79
C THR A 166 -3.12 17.88 -6.83
N GLY A 167 -2.20 18.73 -6.42
CA GLY A 167 -1.40 19.58 -7.30
C GLY A 167 -0.07 20.01 -6.69
N GLU A 168 0.63 20.91 -7.33
CA GLU A 168 1.97 21.39 -6.96
C GLU A 168 1.98 22.31 -5.72
N SER A 169 0.81 22.77 -5.30
CA SER A 169 0.72 23.75 -4.21
C SER A 169 0.58 23.07 -2.87
N ALA A 170 1.27 23.58 -1.87
CA ALA A 170 1.11 23.16 -0.49
C ALA A 170 -0.32 23.40 0.00
N ALA A 171 -0.97 22.41 0.65
CA ALA A 171 -2.27 22.60 1.23
C ALA A 171 -2.20 23.67 2.30
N SER A 172 -3.11 24.62 2.24
CA SER A 172 -3.34 25.53 3.35
C SER A 172 -4.37 24.88 4.28
N GLY A 173 -3.95 24.46 5.46
CA GLY A 173 -4.84 23.93 6.49
C GLY A 173 -4.05 23.56 7.74
N ALA A 174 -4.61 23.82 8.90
CA ALA A 174 -4.06 23.27 10.14
C ALA A 174 -4.32 21.76 10.13
N GLY A 175 -3.27 20.95 10.00
CA GLY A 175 -3.35 19.52 10.19
C GLY A 175 -3.71 19.21 11.64
N ALA A 176 -4.56 18.22 11.84
CA ALA A 176 -4.90 17.76 13.19
C ALA A 176 -3.77 16.94 13.85
N HIS A 177 -2.76 16.55 13.04
CA HIS A 177 -1.64 15.74 13.49
C HIS A 177 -0.31 16.31 12.98
N GLY A 178 0.77 16.03 13.69
CA GLY A 178 2.13 16.28 13.26
C GLY A 178 2.59 15.29 12.18
N SER A 179 3.89 15.16 12.04
CA SER A 179 4.46 14.20 11.09
C SER A 179 4.36 12.76 11.61
N THR A 180 4.17 11.84 10.71
CA THR A 180 4.34 10.40 10.97
C THR A 180 5.61 9.92 10.29
N ARG A 181 6.38 9.10 10.98
CA ARG A 181 7.58 8.45 10.47
C ARG A 181 7.61 7.01 10.90
N ASP A 182 8.01 6.13 9.99
CA ASP A 182 8.18 4.73 10.32
C ASP A 182 9.39 4.11 9.64
N ILE A 183 9.83 2.99 10.18
CA ILE A 183 10.87 2.16 9.63
C ILE A 183 10.57 0.69 9.94
N TYR A 184 10.80 -0.15 8.95
CA TYR A 184 10.76 -1.60 9.09
C TYR A 184 12.02 -2.21 8.51
N LEU A 185 12.60 -3.15 9.23
CA LEU A 185 13.77 -3.91 8.82
C LEU A 185 13.42 -5.39 8.76
N SER A 186 13.86 -6.07 7.72
CA SER A 186 13.70 -7.52 7.61
C SER A 186 14.95 -8.18 7.03
N MET A 187 15.12 -9.45 7.32
CA MET A 187 16.21 -10.26 6.78
C MET A 187 15.80 -11.72 6.67
N SER A 188 16.49 -12.43 5.79
CA SER A 188 16.35 -13.90 5.64
C SER A 188 17.70 -14.55 5.94
N PRO A 189 18.02 -14.81 7.23
CA PRO A 189 19.35 -15.26 7.65
C PRO A 189 19.67 -16.71 7.21
N ILE A 190 18.64 -17.51 6.97
CA ILE A 190 18.74 -18.87 6.41
C ILE A 190 17.59 -19.11 5.45
N ASP A 191 17.73 -20.08 4.59
CA ASP A 191 16.69 -20.44 3.63
C ASP A 191 15.34 -20.74 4.32
N GLY A 192 14.29 -20.17 3.78
CA GLY A 192 12.92 -20.26 4.28
C GLY A 192 12.60 -19.43 5.52
N LEU A 193 13.58 -18.86 6.24
CA LEU A 193 13.34 -18.03 7.42
C LEU A 193 13.35 -16.55 7.07
N THR A 194 12.28 -15.84 7.41
CA THR A 194 12.20 -14.38 7.37
C THR A 194 11.89 -13.86 8.78
N ILE A 195 12.65 -12.88 9.22
CA ILE A 195 12.41 -12.14 10.46
C ILE A 195 12.32 -10.66 10.14
N GLY A 196 11.48 -9.94 10.86
CA GLY A 196 11.33 -8.51 10.66
C GLY A 196 10.82 -7.80 11.89
N ALA A 197 11.14 -6.53 11.99
CA ALA A 197 10.64 -5.65 13.03
C ALA A 197 10.64 -4.20 12.55
N GLY A 198 9.72 -3.41 13.09
CA GLY A 198 9.61 -2.01 12.76
C GLY A 198 8.86 -1.21 13.80
N GLN A 199 8.93 0.11 13.65
CA GLN A 199 8.26 1.06 14.52
C GLN A 199 7.78 2.26 13.72
N SER A 200 6.62 2.78 14.10
CA SER A 200 6.09 4.06 13.65
C SER A 200 5.92 5.00 14.84
N VAL A 201 6.13 6.28 14.59
CA VAL A 201 5.82 7.35 15.53
C VAL A 201 4.95 8.37 14.82
N ASN A 202 3.74 8.53 15.31
CA ASN A 202 2.80 9.54 14.85
C ASN A 202 2.79 10.68 15.87
N SER A 203 3.38 11.80 15.51
CA SER A 203 3.52 12.96 16.38
C SER A 203 2.21 13.74 16.45
N SER A 204 1.81 14.10 17.64
CA SER A 204 0.65 14.97 17.87
C SER A 204 0.98 16.43 17.59
N THR A 205 0.06 17.20 17.00
CA THR A 205 0.16 18.66 16.87
C THR A 205 -0.56 19.41 17.98
N ASP A 206 -1.24 18.71 18.86
CA ASP A 206 -1.95 19.39 19.94
C ASP A 206 -0.95 20.06 20.87
N THR A 207 -1.07 21.37 21.01
CA THR A 207 -0.28 22.17 21.96
C THR A 207 -0.77 22.04 23.41
N SER A 208 -1.78 21.22 23.64
CA SER A 208 -2.22 20.84 24.98
C SER A 208 -1.12 20.05 25.69
N THR A 209 -0.87 20.35 26.94
CA THR A 209 0.15 19.71 27.77
C THR A 209 -0.08 18.20 28.03
N THR A 210 -1.12 17.63 27.44
CA THR A 210 -1.52 16.22 27.58
C THR A 210 -1.49 15.44 26.28
N SER A 211 -1.09 16.06 25.15
CA SER A 211 -0.99 15.38 23.86
C SER A 211 0.37 14.73 23.73
N THR A 212 0.38 13.45 23.50
CA THR A 212 1.57 12.62 23.38
C THR A 212 1.56 11.88 22.05
N ASP A 213 2.74 11.52 21.56
CA ASP A 213 2.89 10.78 20.32
C ASP A 213 2.30 9.36 20.45
N THR A 214 1.68 8.86 19.38
CA THR A 214 1.32 7.45 19.27
C THR A 214 2.51 6.67 18.71
N VAL A 215 2.88 5.60 19.40
CA VAL A 215 3.96 4.70 18.97
C VAL A 215 3.39 3.35 18.61
N GLU A 216 3.63 2.92 17.40
CA GLU A 216 3.25 1.60 16.91
C GLU A 216 4.49 0.76 16.65
N SER A 217 4.48 -0.49 17.07
CA SER A 217 5.60 -1.42 16.90
C SER A 217 5.11 -2.75 16.36
N VAL A 218 5.89 -3.37 15.48
CA VAL A 218 5.59 -4.70 14.92
C VAL A 218 6.86 -5.55 14.92
N ALA A 219 6.71 -6.83 15.21
CA ALA A 219 7.74 -7.83 15.02
C ALA A 219 7.11 -9.11 14.47
N ASN A 220 7.79 -9.77 13.55
CA ASN A 220 7.30 -11.00 12.94
C ASN A 220 8.43 -11.96 12.60
N ILE A 221 8.06 -13.22 12.51
CA ILE A 221 8.90 -14.31 12.05
C ILE A 221 8.05 -15.26 11.19
N LYS A 222 8.57 -15.64 10.05
CA LYS A 222 7.97 -16.63 9.16
C LYS A 222 9.01 -17.66 8.74
N TYR A 223 8.63 -18.94 8.79
CA TYR A 223 9.45 -20.02 8.30
C TYR A 223 8.67 -20.87 7.30
N THR A 224 9.27 -21.10 6.15
CA THR A 224 8.72 -21.96 5.08
C THR A 224 9.65 -23.14 4.86
N MET A 225 9.09 -24.36 4.93
CA MET A 225 9.81 -25.60 4.68
C MET A 225 8.97 -26.51 3.77
N GLY A 226 9.38 -26.63 2.50
CA GLY A 226 8.60 -27.34 1.50
C GLY A 226 7.17 -26.78 1.37
N PRO A 227 6.12 -27.61 1.50
CA PRO A 227 4.75 -27.14 1.37
C PRO A 227 4.19 -26.44 2.63
N VAL A 228 4.93 -26.39 3.72
CA VAL A 228 4.46 -25.84 5.00
C VAL A 228 5.09 -24.48 5.26
N SER A 229 4.27 -23.51 5.64
CA SER A 229 4.71 -22.21 6.14
C SER A 229 4.08 -21.97 7.51
N ALA A 230 4.88 -21.51 8.47
CA ALA A 230 4.40 -21.09 9.77
C ALA A 230 4.87 -19.67 10.05
N GLY A 231 4.02 -18.88 10.70
CA GLY A 231 4.32 -17.49 11.04
C GLY A 231 3.84 -17.13 12.43
N TYR A 232 4.53 -16.14 13.02
CA TYR A 232 4.18 -15.52 14.27
C TYR A 232 4.43 -14.00 14.18
N ARG A 233 3.49 -13.23 14.68
CA ARG A 233 3.52 -11.77 14.68
C ARG A 233 3.11 -11.22 16.04
N MET A 234 3.76 -10.15 16.44
CA MET A 234 3.35 -9.26 17.53
C MET A 234 3.23 -7.84 17.00
N GLY A 235 2.20 -7.14 17.42
CA GLY A 235 1.99 -5.73 17.16
C GLY A 235 1.53 -5.04 18.43
N GLU A 236 1.98 -3.81 18.65
CA GLU A 236 1.60 -2.97 19.78
C GLU A 236 1.37 -1.55 19.30
N SER A 237 0.33 -0.92 19.78
CA SER A 237 0.06 0.50 19.60
C SER A 237 -0.11 1.12 20.98
N GLU A 238 0.81 2.01 21.32
CA GLU A 238 0.76 2.83 22.53
C GLU A 238 0.28 4.23 22.14
N ASP A 239 -0.92 4.59 22.60
CA ASP A 239 -1.39 5.96 22.52
C ASP A 239 -0.93 6.70 23.76
N GLY A 240 -0.18 7.76 23.57
CA GLY A 240 0.35 8.54 24.68
C GLY A 240 -0.68 9.41 25.39
N THR A 241 -1.96 9.44 24.97
CA THR A 241 -3.00 10.14 25.72
C THR A 241 -3.52 9.25 26.86
N ALA A 242 -3.62 9.80 28.05
CA ALA A 242 -4.05 9.06 29.25
C ALA A 242 -5.48 8.45 29.18
N SER A 243 -6.23 8.75 28.13
CA SER A 243 -7.60 8.28 27.87
C SER A 243 -7.72 7.32 26.68
N ALA A 244 -6.68 7.14 25.88
CA ALA A 244 -6.70 6.20 24.77
C ALA A 244 -6.14 4.84 25.22
N ALA A 245 -6.77 3.78 24.76
CA ALA A 245 -6.37 2.42 25.13
C ALA A 245 -5.20 1.97 24.27
N SER A 246 -4.04 1.76 24.88
CA SER A 246 -2.99 0.95 24.26
C SER A 246 -3.52 -0.45 23.98
N HIS A 247 -3.18 -1.02 22.83
CA HIS A 247 -3.58 -2.36 22.48
C HIS A 247 -2.43 -3.15 21.89
N SER A 248 -2.46 -4.43 22.12
CA SER A 248 -1.50 -5.37 21.55
C SER A 248 -2.21 -6.48 20.77
N ILE A 249 -1.59 -6.92 19.70
CA ILE A 249 -2.05 -8.02 18.89
C ILE A 249 -0.95 -9.06 18.80
N THR A 250 -1.33 -10.32 18.99
CA THR A 250 -0.48 -11.46 18.72
C THR A 250 -1.22 -12.39 17.76
N ALA A 251 -0.58 -12.74 16.67
CA ALA A 251 -1.13 -13.67 15.69
C ALA A 251 -0.12 -14.79 15.39
N TRP A 252 -0.63 -15.97 15.09
CA TRP A 252 0.15 -17.06 14.53
C TRP A 252 -0.67 -17.78 13.47
N SER A 253 -0.01 -18.31 12.47
CA SER A 253 -0.67 -19.11 11.44
C SER A 253 0.23 -20.20 10.91
N VAL A 254 -0.40 -21.22 10.35
CA VAL A 254 0.26 -22.26 9.57
C VAL A 254 -0.53 -22.44 8.28
N ALA A 255 0.16 -22.35 7.16
CA ALA A 255 -0.39 -22.61 5.84
C ALA A 255 0.26 -23.84 5.24
N PHE A 256 -0.54 -24.60 4.50
CA PHE A 256 -0.10 -25.78 3.78
C PHE A 256 -0.46 -25.63 2.30
N ASN A 257 0.55 -25.67 1.45
CA ASN A 257 0.39 -25.58 0.01
C ASN A 257 0.37 -27.00 -0.58
N VAL A 258 -0.76 -27.36 -1.22
CA VAL A 258 -1.01 -28.71 -1.78
C VAL A 258 -0.78 -28.71 -3.29
#